data_a3efeed63576bcbacdf28cb138e87e41
#
_entry.id   a3efeed63576bcbacdf28cb138e87e41
#
_cell.length_a   1.000
_cell.length_b   1.000
_cell.length_c   1.000
_cell.angle_alpha   90.00
_cell.angle_beta   90.00
_cell.angle_gamma   90.00
#
_symmetry.space_group_name_H-M   'P 1'
#
loop_
_entity.id
_entity.type
_entity.pdbx_description
1 polymer ?
#
loop_
_entity_poly.entity_id
_entity_poly.type
_entity_poly.pdbx_seq_one_letter_code
_entity_poly.pdbx_strand_id
1 'polypeptide(L)'
;MASLPTRVQINEEGPREGFQIEKGTIPTARKIELIDSLSETGLNRIQIVSFVNPKAVPGMADAEEVVEGFHKKPGISYVGLWLNDKGLKRAIDSGRLEVKGSVSLCASEPFLIRNQNRTMEENIPLQHKTMEMFKAHNVPVLRGAVMAAFGCNFAGDISAETVLKTVAQTKEIAMAHGYKLETMMLADTMAWATPRSIKRVVGAVQDMHPELDICLHLHDTRGMGIANAYAGLEMGVRTFDAAVAGLGGCPFAGHVGAAGNVCTEDLVFMCDEMGIETGVNLEKLLESARLAEEIVGRPLPGSVLKGGSLRALRDKIATAKAA
;
A
#
# COMPACT_ATOMS: atom_id res chain seq x y z
N MET A 1 -22.65 -14.02 10.42
CA MET A 1 -21.35 -13.38 10.17
C MET A 1 -20.62 -14.23 9.14
N ALA A 2 -20.09 -13.64 8.08
CA ALA A 2 -19.22 -14.36 7.16
C ALA A 2 -18.02 -14.89 7.96
N SER A 3 -17.52 -16.09 7.60
CA SER A 3 -16.29 -16.60 8.22
C SER A 3 -15.12 -15.70 7.82
N LEU A 4 -14.22 -15.41 8.76
CA LEU A 4 -12.97 -14.70 8.46
C LEU A 4 -12.18 -15.46 7.38
N PRO A 5 -11.42 -14.77 6.52
CA PRO A 5 -10.54 -15.42 5.57
C PRO A 5 -9.49 -16.27 6.32
N THR A 6 -9.15 -17.43 5.77
CA THR A 6 -8.11 -18.29 6.34
C THR A 6 -6.71 -17.85 5.94
N ARG A 7 -6.59 -17.02 4.89
CA ARG A 7 -5.34 -16.48 4.38
C ARG A 7 -5.53 -15.08 3.84
N VAL A 8 -4.51 -14.23 4.01
CA VAL A 8 -4.44 -12.88 3.45
C VAL A 8 -3.11 -12.63 2.76
N GLN A 9 -3.12 -11.69 1.82
CA GLN A 9 -1.94 -11.13 1.19
C GLN A 9 -1.66 -9.75 1.76
N ILE A 10 -0.42 -9.50 2.13
CA ILE A 10 0.07 -8.19 2.57
C ILE A 10 1.06 -7.68 1.53
N ASN A 11 0.77 -6.52 0.95
CA ASN A 11 1.64 -5.80 0.03
C ASN A 11 2.48 -4.81 0.82
N GLU A 12 3.79 -4.89 0.72
CA GLU A 12 4.71 -3.99 1.43
C GLU A 12 5.00 -2.75 0.58
N GLU A 13 4.66 -1.58 1.10
CA GLU A 13 4.81 -0.29 0.43
C GLU A 13 5.92 0.59 1.06
N GLY A 14 6.48 0.18 2.20
CA GLY A 14 7.41 0.98 3.01
C GLY A 14 8.64 1.50 2.28
N PRO A 15 9.39 0.68 1.52
CA PRO A 15 10.58 1.16 0.82
C PRO A 15 10.30 2.27 -0.20
N ARG A 16 9.11 2.25 -0.84
CA ARG A 16 8.73 3.30 -1.78
C ARG A 16 8.01 4.45 -1.08
N GLU A 17 6.87 4.17 -0.46
CA GLU A 17 6.01 5.22 0.11
C GLU A 17 6.65 5.86 1.33
N GLY A 18 7.29 5.05 2.17
CA GLY A 18 7.98 5.51 3.35
C GLY A 18 9.11 6.46 3.00
N PHE A 19 10.06 5.98 2.22
CA PHE A 19 11.25 6.79 1.91
C PHE A 19 10.96 7.97 0.99
N GLN A 20 9.86 7.93 0.24
CA GLN A 20 9.45 9.04 -0.63
C GLN A 20 9.09 10.31 0.14
N ILE A 21 8.57 10.17 1.36
CA ILE A 21 8.11 11.31 2.17
C ILE A 21 9.06 11.70 3.29
N GLU A 22 10.10 10.91 3.57
CA GLU A 22 11.08 11.22 4.60
C GLU A 22 11.90 12.47 4.25
N LYS A 23 12.18 13.28 5.28
CA LYS A 23 13.02 14.47 5.12
C LYS A 23 14.49 14.06 5.13
N GLY A 24 15.21 14.50 4.14
CA GLY A 24 16.63 14.20 3.97
C GLY A 24 16.89 13.11 2.93
N THR A 25 18.16 12.84 2.67
CA THR A 25 18.59 11.84 1.70
C THR A 25 18.94 10.55 2.42
N ILE A 26 18.16 9.51 2.16
CA ILE A 26 18.49 8.15 2.61
C ILE A 26 19.49 7.58 1.61
N PRO A 27 20.68 7.10 2.06
CA PRO A 27 21.68 6.52 1.17
C PRO A 27 21.11 5.31 0.39
N THR A 28 21.44 5.20 -0.88
CA THR A 28 21.01 4.11 -1.76
C THR A 28 21.28 2.72 -1.17
N ALA A 29 22.48 2.53 -0.58
CA ALA A 29 22.84 1.26 0.07
C ALA A 29 21.89 0.89 1.22
N ARG A 30 21.38 1.86 1.98
CA ARG A 30 20.45 1.62 3.09
C ARG A 30 19.04 1.27 2.58
N LYS A 31 18.63 1.85 1.45
CA LYS A 31 17.35 1.45 0.78
C LYS A 31 17.43 0.01 0.30
N ILE A 32 18.55 -0.37 -0.33
CA ILE A 32 18.81 -1.73 -0.78
C ILE A 32 18.80 -2.70 0.40
N GLU A 33 19.48 -2.38 1.49
CA GLU A 33 19.54 -3.19 2.71
C GLU A 33 18.14 -3.47 3.28
N LEU A 34 17.25 -2.48 3.32
CA LEU A 34 15.87 -2.70 3.76
C LEU A 34 15.09 -3.60 2.80
N ILE A 35 15.23 -3.40 1.49
CA ILE A 35 14.57 -4.25 0.48
C ILE A 35 15.04 -5.70 0.60
N ASP A 36 16.33 -5.93 0.75
CA ASP A 36 16.92 -7.25 0.93
C ASP A 36 16.45 -7.91 2.24
N SER A 37 16.42 -7.15 3.34
CA SER A 37 15.88 -7.62 4.62
C SER A 37 14.41 -8.03 4.52
N LEU A 38 13.56 -7.20 3.91
CA LEU A 38 12.14 -7.51 3.68
C LEU A 38 11.96 -8.74 2.78
N SER A 39 12.86 -8.96 1.85
CA SER A 39 12.84 -10.12 0.95
C SER A 39 13.07 -11.45 1.66
N GLU A 40 13.59 -11.45 2.91
CA GLU A 40 13.76 -12.63 3.76
C GLU A 40 12.54 -12.96 4.61
N THR A 41 11.53 -12.08 4.65
CA THR A 41 10.43 -12.18 5.61
C THR A 41 9.30 -13.12 5.17
N GLY A 42 9.24 -13.51 3.89
CA GLY A 42 8.12 -14.25 3.32
C GLY A 42 7.07 -13.36 2.63
N LEU A 43 7.26 -12.06 2.61
CA LEU A 43 6.46 -11.15 1.79
C LEU A 43 6.59 -11.54 0.31
N ASN A 44 5.46 -11.57 -0.39
CA ASN A 44 5.42 -11.97 -1.81
C ASN A 44 5.28 -10.79 -2.78
N ARG A 45 5.06 -9.58 -2.28
CA ARG A 45 5.03 -8.34 -3.06
C ARG A 45 5.62 -7.17 -2.27
N ILE A 46 6.60 -6.50 -2.87
CA ILE A 46 7.28 -5.33 -2.27
C ILE A 46 7.36 -4.21 -3.31
N GLN A 47 6.85 -3.03 -3.00
CA GLN A 47 7.01 -1.83 -3.81
C GLN A 47 8.28 -1.10 -3.40
N ILE A 48 9.29 -1.10 -4.27
CA ILE A 48 10.65 -0.74 -3.87
C ILE A 48 11.07 0.67 -4.24
N VAL A 49 10.56 1.24 -5.35
CA VAL A 49 10.95 2.56 -5.85
C VAL A 49 9.81 3.29 -6.55
N SER A 50 10.04 4.56 -6.85
CA SER A 50 9.18 5.40 -7.66
C SER A 50 9.98 6.07 -8.79
N PHE A 51 9.59 5.84 -10.05
CA PHE A 51 10.18 6.46 -11.24
C PHE A 51 9.51 7.81 -11.55
N VAL A 52 9.56 8.70 -10.59
CA VAL A 52 9.02 10.06 -10.68
C VAL A 52 10.12 11.06 -11.06
N ASN A 53 9.76 12.34 -11.21
CA ASN A 53 10.73 13.39 -11.50
C ASN A 53 11.67 13.58 -10.29
N PRO A 54 12.99 13.35 -10.43
CA PRO A 54 13.96 13.48 -9.34
C PRO A 54 14.02 14.86 -8.70
N LYS A 55 13.71 15.91 -9.47
CA LYS A 55 13.65 17.28 -8.94
C LYS A 55 12.44 17.53 -8.05
N ALA A 56 11.33 16.83 -8.33
CA ALA A 56 10.11 16.94 -7.53
C ALA A 56 10.16 16.02 -6.28
N VAL A 57 10.81 14.86 -6.40
CA VAL A 57 10.94 13.86 -5.34
C VAL A 57 12.41 13.41 -5.23
N PRO A 58 13.27 14.21 -4.60
CA PRO A 58 14.71 13.89 -4.48
C PRO A 58 14.98 12.56 -3.78
N GLY A 59 14.13 12.16 -2.83
CA GLY A 59 14.24 10.88 -2.13
C GLY A 59 14.15 9.64 -3.01
N MET A 60 13.71 9.79 -4.27
CA MET A 60 13.62 8.70 -5.28
C MET A 60 14.49 8.96 -6.51
N ALA A 61 15.48 9.86 -6.39
CA ALA A 61 16.35 10.21 -7.52
C ALA A 61 17.25 9.04 -7.96
N ASP A 62 17.55 8.13 -7.06
CA ASP A 62 18.42 6.95 -7.18
C ASP A 62 17.63 5.65 -7.52
N ALA A 63 16.43 5.77 -8.09
CA ALA A 63 15.55 4.62 -8.33
C ALA A 63 16.22 3.50 -9.17
N GLU A 64 16.97 3.86 -10.21
CA GLU A 64 17.69 2.90 -11.05
C GLU A 64 18.80 2.18 -10.27
N GLU A 65 19.58 2.92 -9.49
CA GLU A 65 20.68 2.37 -8.67
C GLU A 65 20.11 1.39 -7.63
N VAL A 66 18.99 1.73 -6.98
CA VAL A 66 18.30 0.83 -6.06
C VAL A 66 17.83 -0.45 -6.79
N VAL A 67 17.19 -0.30 -7.97
CA VAL A 67 16.69 -1.45 -8.74
C VAL A 67 17.83 -2.33 -9.25
N GLU A 68 18.96 -1.77 -9.57
CA GLU A 68 20.14 -2.55 -10.00
C GLU A 68 20.79 -3.27 -8.82
N GLY A 69 20.84 -2.63 -7.65
CA GLY A 69 21.64 -3.10 -6.50
C GLY A 69 20.97 -4.13 -5.61
N PHE A 70 19.63 -4.23 -5.53
CA PHE A 70 18.98 -5.16 -4.61
C PHE A 70 19.08 -6.64 -5.08
N HIS A 71 19.05 -7.56 -4.11
CA HIS A 71 19.12 -9.00 -4.37
C HIS A 71 17.74 -9.59 -4.68
N LYS A 72 17.41 -9.69 -5.98
CA LYS A 72 16.12 -10.23 -6.42
C LYS A 72 15.96 -11.70 -6.03
N LYS A 73 14.89 -12.03 -5.30
CA LYS A 73 14.54 -13.40 -4.90
C LYS A 73 13.42 -13.98 -5.77
N PRO A 74 13.47 -15.27 -6.07
CA PRO A 74 12.37 -15.96 -6.72
C PRO A 74 11.09 -15.92 -5.87
N GLY A 75 9.93 -15.84 -6.53
CA GLY A 75 8.63 -15.87 -5.85
C GLY A 75 8.18 -14.54 -5.24
N ILE A 76 9.00 -13.49 -5.30
CA ILE A 76 8.64 -12.14 -4.86
C ILE A 76 8.39 -11.23 -6.06
N SER A 77 7.23 -10.57 -6.06
CA SER A 77 6.87 -9.52 -7.01
C SER A 77 7.45 -8.18 -6.54
N TYR A 78 8.54 -7.76 -7.16
CA TYR A 78 9.10 -6.42 -6.93
C TYR A 78 8.47 -5.44 -7.92
N VAL A 79 7.84 -4.40 -7.41
CA VAL A 79 7.12 -3.42 -8.21
C VAL A 79 7.64 -2.01 -7.96
N GLY A 80 7.32 -1.10 -8.89
CA GLY A 80 7.63 0.31 -8.78
C GLY A 80 6.38 1.16 -9.02
N LEU A 81 6.52 2.47 -8.79
CA LEU A 81 5.51 3.47 -9.14
C LEU A 81 6.00 4.32 -10.31
N TRP A 82 5.13 4.61 -11.25
CA TRP A 82 5.33 5.57 -12.34
C TRP A 82 4.05 6.34 -12.62
N LEU A 83 4.19 7.58 -13.07
CA LEU A 83 3.07 8.49 -13.30
C LEU A 83 2.94 8.93 -14.77
N ASN A 84 3.87 8.52 -15.63
CA ASN A 84 3.93 8.89 -17.04
C ASN A 84 4.77 7.90 -17.85
N ASP A 85 4.75 8.05 -19.19
CA ASP A 85 5.46 7.18 -20.13
C ASP A 85 6.97 7.10 -19.86
N LYS A 86 7.60 8.24 -19.53
CA LYS A 86 9.03 8.26 -19.22
C LYS A 86 9.37 7.40 -17.99
N GLY A 87 8.56 7.49 -16.94
CA GLY A 87 8.74 6.68 -15.73
C GLY A 87 8.45 5.20 -16.00
N LEU A 88 7.40 4.89 -16.75
CA LEU A 88 7.08 3.52 -17.18
C LEU A 88 8.23 2.90 -17.98
N LYS A 89 8.75 3.65 -18.97
CA LYS A 89 9.87 3.16 -19.77
C LYS A 89 11.09 2.86 -18.91
N ARG A 90 11.45 3.70 -17.95
CA ARG A 90 12.54 3.45 -17.00
C ARG A 90 12.32 2.15 -16.21
N ALA A 91 11.09 1.90 -15.76
CA ALA A 91 10.73 0.66 -15.07
C ALA A 91 10.87 -0.58 -15.99
N ILE A 92 10.39 -0.51 -17.23
CA ILE A 92 10.50 -1.58 -18.23
C ILE A 92 11.98 -1.86 -18.56
N ASP A 93 12.74 -0.81 -18.85
CA ASP A 93 14.16 -0.90 -19.26
C ASP A 93 15.04 -1.53 -18.16
N SER A 94 14.63 -1.43 -16.89
CA SER A 94 15.33 -2.09 -15.77
C SER A 94 15.33 -3.62 -15.89
N GLY A 95 14.30 -4.22 -16.50
CA GLY A 95 14.16 -5.68 -16.64
C GLY A 95 14.06 -6.47 -15.32
N ARG A 96 13.99 -5.77 -14.17
CA ARG A 96 14.06 -6.38 -12.83
C ARG A 96 12.76 -6.30 -12.06
N LEU A 97 11.82 -5.44 -12.48
CA LEU A 97 10.53 -5.23 -11.85
C LEU A 97 9.41 -5.96 -12.56
N GLU A 98 8.38 -6.31 -11.82
CA GLU A 98 7.11 -6.71 -12.38
C GLU A 98 6.31 -5.45 -12.73
N VAL A 99 6.15 -5.19 -14.03
CA VAL A 99 5.47 -3.99 -14.53
C VAL A 99 4.01 -4.30 -14.75
N LYS A 100 3.14 -3.72 -13.88
CA LYS A 100 1.67 -3.80 -13.98
C LYS A 100 1.09 -2.39 -13.92
N GLY A 101 0.12 -2.11 -14.77
CA GLY A 101 -0.62 -0.85 -14.78
C GLY A 101 -1.78 -0.84 -13.79
N SER A 102 -2.26 0.35 -13.50
CA SER A 102 -3.49 0.56 -12.73
C SER A 102 -4.24 1.79 -13.23
N VAL A 103 -5.57 1.78 -13.07
CA VAL A 103 -6.42 2.97 -13.23
C VAL A 103 -6.67 3.55 -11.85
N SER A 104 -6.38 4.83 -11.65
CA SER A 104 -6.58 5.46 -10.34
C SER A 104 -7.43 6.71 -10.46
N LEU A 105 -8.58 6.72 -9.77
CA LEU A 105 -9.43 7.89 -9.60
C LEU A 105 -9.50 8.30 -8.13
N CYS A 106 -10.04 9.48 -7.88
CA CYS A 106 -10.19 10.03 -6.54
C CYS A 106 -11.65 10.32 -6.24
N ALA A 107 -12.15 9.91 -5.07
CA ALA A 107 -13.49 10.24 -4.62
C ALA A 107 -13.63 11.69 -4.11
N SER A 108 -12.53 12.44 -4.03
CA SER A 108 -12.49 13.83 -3.57
C SER A 108 -11.79 14.74 -4.59
N GLU A 109 -12.55 15.54 -5.30
CA GLU A 109 -11.98 16.52 -6.26
C GLU A 109 -11.11 17.59 -5.57
N PRO A 110 -11.48 18.17 -4.39
CA PRO A 110 -10.59 19.09 -3.69
C PRO A 110 -9.23 18.51 -3.34
N PHE A 111 -9.16 17.21 -3.02
CA PHE A 111 -7.88 16.53 -2.82
C PHE A 111 -7.13 16.31 -4.12
N LEU A 112 -7.82 15.91 -5.18
CA LEU A 112 -7.22 15.73 -6.52
C LEU A 112 -6.56 17.02 -7.01
N ILE A 113 -7.23 18.17 -6.85
CA ILE A 113 -6.67 19.48 -7.21
C ILE A 113 -5.39 19.76 -6.40
N ARG A 114 -5.39 19.50 -5.08
CA ARG A 114 -4.21 19.74 -4.24
C ARG A 114 -3.06 18.79 -4.54
N ASN A 115 -3.37 17.53 -4.79
CA ASN A 115 -2.36 16.48 -4.98
C ASN A 115 -1.77 16.46 -6.39
N GLN A 116 -2.61 16.75 -7.41
CA GLN A 116 -2.21 16.58 -8.80
C GLN A 116 -2.43 17.85 -9.66
N ASN A 117 -2.91 18.93 -9.04
CA ASN A 117 -3.22 20.20 -9.69
C ASN A 117 -4.14 20.04 -10.92
N ARG A 118 -5.22 19.28 -10.76
CA ARG A 118 -6.21 19.03 -11.83
C ARG A 118 -7.58 18.69 -11.26
N THR A 119 -8.63 19.00 -12.03
CA THR A 119 -10.00 18.60 -11.74
C THR A 119 -10.26 17.15 -12.15
N MET A 120 -11.44 16.60 -11.79
CA MET A 120 -11.85 15.27 -12.25
C MET A 120 -12.06 15.26 -13.77
N GLU A 121 -12.64 16.31 -14.34
CA GLU A 121 -12.84 16.47 -15.77
C GLU A 121 -11.51 16.42 -16.55
N GLU A 122 -10.45 17.03 -16.03
CA GLU A 122 -9.11 16.97 -16.61
C GLU A 122 -8.42 15.62 -16.38
N ASN A 123 -8.71 14.95 -15.26
CA ASN A 123 -8.06 13.69 -14.90
C ASN A 123 -8.55 12.50 -15.74
N ILE A 124 -9.85 12.43 -16.07
CA ILE A 124 -10.42 11.31 -16.84
C ILE A 124 -9.72 11.11 -18.18
N PRO A 125 -9.56 12.15 -19.04
CA PRO A 125 -8.81 12.01 -20.28
C PRO A 125 -7.35 11.58 -20.10
N LEU A 126 -6.73 11.96 -18.99
CA LEU A 126 -5.37 11.51 -18.67
C LEU A 126 -5.32 10.03 -18.28
N GLN A 127 -6.33 9.52 -17.58
CA GLN A 127 -6.43 8.08 -17.31
C GLN A 127 -6.59 7.29 -18.62
N HIS A 128 -7.38 7.77 -19.58
CA HIS A 128 -7.47 7.16 -20.90
C HIS A 128 -6.11 7.13 -21.61
N LYS A 129 -5.37 8.24 -21.61
CA LYS A 129 -3.99 8.28 -22.17
C LYS A 129 -3.05 7.33 -21.44
N THR A 130 -3.21 7.18 -20.13
CA THR A 130 -2.44 6.20 -19.35
C THR A 130 -2.75 4.78 -19.79
N MET A 131 -4.01 4.45 -20.08
CA MET A 131 -4.37 3.13 -20.60
C MET A 131 -3.81 2.90 -22.02
N GLU A 132 -3.80 3.91 -22.87
CA GLU A 132 -3.15 3.85 -24.20
C GLU A 132 -1.65 3.58 -24.07
N MET A 133 -0.98 4.26 -23.13
CA MET A 133 0.41 4.05 -22.81
C MET A 133 0.68 2.60 -22.36
N PHE A 134 -0.12 2.06 -21.44
CA PHE A 134 0.00 0.66 -21.00
C PHE A 134 -0.21 -0.31 -22.17
N LYS A 135 -1.18 -0.05 -23.04
CA LYS A 135 -1.44 -0.86 -24.22
C LYS A 135 -0.27 -0.83 -25.21
N ALA A 136 0.33 0.34 -25.45
CA ALA A 136 1.48 0.49 -26.34
C ALA A 136 2.70 -0.29 -25.86
N HIS A 137 2.86 -0.48 -24.58
CA HIS A 137 3.95 -1.24 -23.95
C HIS A 137 3.57 -2.68 -23.56
N ASN A 138 2.38 -3.18 -23.93
CA ASN A 138 1.86 -4.49 -23.54
C ASN A 138 1.83 -4.72 -22.02
N VAL A 139 1.59 -3.68 -21.24
CA VAL A 139 1.51 -3.75 -19.78
C VAL A 139 0.10 -4.18 -19.37
N PRO A 140 -0.04 -5.27 -18.59
CA PRO A 140 -1.35 -5.70 -18.10
C PRO A 140 -1.91 -4.72 -17.05
N VAL A 141 -3.23 -4.50 -17.07
CA VAL A 141 -3.93 -3.66 -16.10
C VAL A 141 -5.03 -4.49 -15.47
N LEU A 142 -4.82 -4.89 -14.21
CA LEU A 142 -5.74 -5.74 -13.44
C LEU A 142 -6.27 -5.03 -12.20
N ARG A 143 -5.68 -3.88 -11.82
CA ARG A 143 -6.00 -3.16 -10.58
C ARG A 143 -6.61 -1.81 -10.89
N GLY A 144 -7.75 -1.53 -10.24
CA GLY A 144 -8.30 -0.18 -10.08
C GLY A 144 -7.98 0.37 -8.70
N ALA A 145 -8.03 1.69 -8.56
CA ALA A 145 -7.81 2.36 -7.28
C ALA A 145 -8.74 3.56 -7.10
N VAL A 146 -9.34 3.68 -5.92
CA VAL A 146 -10.11 4.83 -5.48
C VAL A 146 -9.42 5.50 -4.30
N MET A 147 -8.85 6.67 -4.54
CA MET A 147 -8.24 7.51 -3.50
C MET A 147 -9.31 8.24 -2.70
N ALA A 148 -9.03 8.54 -1.42
CA ALA A 148 -9.92 9.23 -0.50
C ALA A 148 -11.31 8.55 -0.36
N ALA A 149 -11.35 7.20 -0.35
CA ALA A 149 -12.60 6.44 -0.37
C ALA A 149 -13.43 6.56 0.92
N PHE A 150 -12.84 6.99 2.03
CA PHE A 150 -13.51 6.99 3.34
C PHE A 150 -13.70 8.39 3.93
N GLY A 151 -13.11 9.40 3.31
CA GLY A 151 -13.17 10.80 3.74
C GLY A 151 -11.96 11.60 3.31
N CYS A 152 -12.04 12.91 3.47
CA CYS A 152 -11.06 13.86 2.96
C CYS A 152 -10.94 15.09 3.86
N ASN A 153 -9.72 15.52 4.17
CA ASN A 153 -9.47 16.75 4.96
C ASN A 153 -9.99 18.03 4.29
N PHE A 154 -10.31 17.96 2.98
CA PHE A 154 -10.73 19.13 2.20
C PHE A 154 -12.18 19.05 1.72
N ALA A 155 -12.79 17.88 1.75
CA ALA A 155 -14.19 17.66 1.36
C ALA A 155 -15.06 17.11 2.50
N GLY A 156 -14.46 16.70 3.63
CA GLY A 156 -15.19 16.06 4.71
C GLY A 156 -15.53 14.60 4.40
N ASP A 157 -16.70 14.17 4.83
CA ASP A 157 -17.21 12.82 4.63
C ASP A 157 -17.42 12.50 3.13
N ILE A 158 -17.01 11.30 2.74
CA ILE A 158 -17.28 10.75 1.40
C ILE A 158 -18.36 9.68 1.50
N SER A 159 -19.42 9.83 0.72
CA SER A 159 -20.54 8.88 0.71
C SER A 159 -20.17 7.58 -0.02
N ALA A 160 -20.79 6.47 0.37
CA ALA A 160 -20.66 5.21 -0.37
C ALA A 160 -21.10 5.35 -1.83
N GLU A 161 -22.11 6.15 -2.11
CA GLU A 161 -22.57 6.44 -3.47
C GLU A 161 -21.47 7.10 -4.32
N THR A 162 -20.74 8.07 -3.77
CA THR A 162 -19.60 8.70 -4.44
C THR A 162 -18.52 7.68 -4.76
N VAL A 163 -18.21 6.78 -3.82
CA VAL A 163 -17.24 5.70 -4.04
C VAL A 163 -17.70 4.75 -5.13
N LEU A 164 -18.97 4.33 -5.11
CA LEU A 164 -19.53 3.45 -6.14
C LEU A 164 -19.48 4.07 -7.54
N LYS A 165 -19.81 5.36 -7.68
CA LYS A 165 -19.66 6.10 -8.95
C LYS A 165 -18.21 6.11 -9.42
N THR A 166 -17.27 6.35 -8.50
CA THR A 166 -15.83 6.36 -8.82
C THR A 166 -15.32 4.97 -9.22
N VAL A 167 -15.77 3.90 -8.55
CA VAL A 167 -15.46 2.51 -8.91
C VAL A 167 -16.00 2.18 -10.31
N ALA A 168 -17.28 2.50 -10.60
CA ALA A 168 -17.88 2.28 -11.91
C ALA A 168 -17.08 3.00 -13.02
N GLN A 169 -16.76 4.27 -12.82
CA GLN A 169 -15.98 5.06 -13.77
C GLN A 169 -14.56 4.52 -13.97
N THR A 170 -13.90 4.04 -12.89
CA THR A 170 -12.59 3.38 -12.97
C THR A 170 -12.65 2.12 -13.84
N LYS A 171 -13.72 1.31 -13.69
CA LYS A 171 -13.96 0.12 -14.52
C LYS A 171 -14.24 0.49 -15.99
N GLU A 172 -15.08 1.50 -16.23
CA GLU A 172 -15.42 1.97 -17.57
C GLU A 172 -14.17 2.41 -18.35
N ILE A 173 -13.26 3.16 -17.70
CA ILE A 173 -12.00 3.56 -18.31
C ILE A 173 -11.16 2.33 -18.71
N ALA A 174 -10.99 1.36 -17.80
CA ALA A 174 -10.25 0.13 -18.11
C ALA A 174 -10.89 -0.64 -19.28
N MET A 175 -12.21 -0.85 -19.23
CA MET A 175 -12.96 -1.58 -20.25
C MET A 175 -12.92 -0.92 -21.62
N ALA A 176 -12.93 0.41 -21.71
CA ALA A 176 -12.79 1.16 -22.96
C ALA A 176 -11.48 0.86 -23.69
N HIS A 177 -10.45 0.41 -22.99
CA HIS A 177 -9.16 0.00 -23.54
C HIS A 177 -8.94 -1.51 -23.62
N GLY A 178 -10.00 -2.31 -23.32
CA GLY A 178 -9.95 -3.76 -23.41
C GLY A 178 -9.38 -4.45 -22.18
N TYR A 179 -9.23 -3.74 -21.06
CA TYR A 179 -8.80 -4.33 -19.78
C TYR A 179 -9.98 -4.71 -18.89
N LYS A 180 -9.86 -5.81 -18.18
CA LYS A 180 -10.80 -6.22 -17.14
C LYS A 180 -10.09 -6.13 -15.78
N LEU A 181 -10.62 -5.29 -14.90
CA LEU A 181 -10.10 -5.18 -13.54
C LEU A 181 -10.52 -6.42 -12.71
N GLU A 182 -9.60 -6.93 -11.93
CA GLU A 182 -9.80 -8.04 -10.99
C GLU A 182 -9.82 -7.53 -9.54
N THR A 183 -9.05 -6.47 -9.27
CA THR A 183 -8.91 -5.90 -7.92
C THR A 183 -9.28 -4.43 -7.91
N MET A 184 -10.00 -4.00 -6.86
CA MET A 184 -10.24 -2.59 -6.56
C MET A 184 -9.59 -2.22 -5.23
N MET A 185 -8.63 -1.32 -5.26
CA MET A 185 -8.04 -0.75 -4.06
C MET A 185 -8.89 0.42 -3.57
N LEU A 186 -9.27 0.39 -2.30
CA LEU A 186 -9.95 1.47 -1.60
C LEU A 186 -8.99 2.09 -0.60
N ALA A 187 -8.60 3.35 -0.82
CA ALA A 187 -7.60 4.01 -0.01
C ALA A 187 -8.22 4.95 1.04
N ASP A 188 -7.83 4.74 2.30
CA ASP A 188 -8.03 5.68 3.39
C ASP A 188 -6.91 6.73 3.41
N THR A 189 -6.81 7.50 2.35
CA THR A 189 -5.69 8.40 2.05
C THR A 189 -5.33 9.37 3.17
N MET A 190 -6.30 9.76 4.00
CA MET A 190 -6.12 10.76 5.06
C MET A 190 -6.60 10.27 6.43
N ALA A 191 -6.67 8.95 6.62
CA ALA A 191 -7.06 8.28 7.87
C ALA A 191 -8.42 8.74 8.43
N TRP A 192 -9.42 8.80 7.56
CA TRP A 192 -10.82 9.09 7.92
C TRP A 192 -11.64 7.83 8.18
N ALA A 193 -11.12 6.66 7.80
CA ALA A 193 -11.83 5.42 7.97
C ALA A 193 -12.05 5.07 9.44
N THR A 194 -13.21 4.48 9.68
CA THR A 194 -13.57 3.80 10.93
C THR A 194 -14.07 2.41 10.60
N PRO A 195 -14.08 1.44 11.53
CA PRO A 195 -14.62 0.10 11.27
C PRO A 195 -16.03 0.12 10.67
N ARG A 196 -16.85 1.08 11.08
CA ARG A 196 -18.20 1.27 10.53
C ARG A 196 -18.18 1.72 9.07
N SER A 197 -17.31 2.67 8.72
CA SER A 197 -17.21 3.16 7.33
C SER A 197 -16.57 2.12 6.42
N ILE A 198 -15.60 1.33 6.91
CA ILE A 198 -15.04 0.18 6.18
C ILE A 198 -16.15 -0.78 5.79
N LYS A 199 -16.94 -1.27 6.77
CA LYS A 199 -18.03 -2.21 6.48
C LYS A 199 -19.05 -1.64 5.51
N ARG A 200 -19.42 -0.36 5.66
CA ARG A 200 -20.38 0.30 4.78
C ARG A 200 -19.86 0.41 3.33
N VAL A 201 -18.64 0.88 3.14
CA VAL A 201 -18.10 1.14 1.80
C VAL A 201 -17.71 -0.16 1.12
N VAL A 202 -16.99 -1.06 1.82
CA VAL A 202 -16.62 -2.37 1.28
C VAL A 202 -17.86 -3.18 0.92
N GLY A 203 -18.85 -3.24 1.82
CA GLY A 203 -20.10 -3.95 1.56
C GLY A 203 -20.84 -3.41 0.32
N ALA A 204 -20.96 -2.07 0.21
CA ALA A 204 -21.60 -1.47 -0.96
C ALA A 204 -20.86 -1.79 -2.28
N VAL A 205 -19.51 -1.80 -2.27
CA VAL A 205 -18.74 -2.17 -3.47
C VAL A 205 -18.88 -3.65 -3.79
N GLN A 206 -18.85 -4.54 -2.79
CA GLN A 206 -19.04 -5.99 -3.01
C GLN A 206 -20.44 -6.33 -3.53
N ASP A 207 -21.48 -5.65 -3.03
CA ASP A 207 -22.86 -5.84 -3.49
C ASP A 207 -23.05 -5.43 -4.95
N MET A 208 -22.41 -4.32 -5.36
CA MET A 208 -22.54 -3.76 -6.71
C MET A 208 -21.57 -4.41 -7.72
N HIS A 209 -20.40 -4.85 -7.25
CA HIS A 209 -19.29 -5.36 -8.05
C HIS A 209 -18.70 -6.64 -7.44
N PRO A 210 -19.49 -7.73 -7.33
CA PRO A 210 -19.06 -8.99 -6.68
C PRO A 210 -17.90 -9.68 -7.40
N GLU A 211 -17.61 -9.28 -8.63
CA GLU A 211 -16.47 -9.80 -9.41
C GLU A 211 -15.12 -9.19 -9.03
N LEU A 212 -15.10 -8.12 -8.21
CA LEU A 212 -13.88 -7.45 -7.80
C LEU A 212 -13.40 -7.93 -6.44
N ASP A 213 -12.16 -8.36 -6.36
CA ASP A 213 -11.47 -8.47 -5.09
C ASP A 213 -11.14 -7.08 -4.53
N ILE A 214 -11.34 -6.89 -3.24
CA ILE A 214 -11.03 -5.62 -2.56
C ILE A 214 -9.63 -5.68 -1.95
N CYS A 215 -8.85 -4.64 -2.21
CA CYS A 215 -7.61 -4.33 -1.50
C CYS A 215 -7.84 -3.10 -0.61
N LEU A 216 -7.49 -3.16 0.66
CA LEU A 216 -7.54 -2.00 1.54
C LEU A 216 -6.14 -1.40 1.71
N HIS A 217 -6.05 -0.09 1.44
CA HIS A 217 -4.87 0.73 1.72
C HIS A 217 -5.23 1.69 2.86
N LEU A 218 -4.72 1.39 4.05
CA LEU A 218 -5.16 2.02 5.29
C LEU A 218 -4.06 2.85 5.92
N HIS A 219 -4.44 4.05 6.39
CA HIS A 219 -3.56 4.90 7.18
C HIS A 219 -3.93 4.88 8.66
N ASP A 220 -2.91 4.89 9.51
CA ASP A 220 -3.02 4.79 10.97
C ASP A 220 -2.83 6.13 11.71
N THR A 221 -2.90 7.23 11.01
CA THR A 221 -2.69 8.59 11.53
C THR A 221 -3.47 8.87 12.83
N ARG A 222 -4.62 8.23 13.02
CA ARG A 222 -5.51 8.35 14.20
C ARG A 222 -5.64 7.06 15.01
N GLY A 223 -4.73 6.10 14.85
CA GLY A 223 -4.74 4.85 15.59
C GLY A 223 -5.89 3.90 15.22
N MET A 224 -6.46 4.04 14.01
CA MET A 224 -7.57 3.19 13.55
C MET A 224 -7.15 2.14 12.52
N GLY A 225 -5.89 2.12 12.08
CA GLY A 225 -5.43 1.27 11.00
C GLY A 225 -5.72 -0.21 11.22
N ILE A 226 -5.33 -0.77 12.37
CA ILE A 226 -5.57 -2.18 12.73
C ILE A 226 -7.05 -2.47 12.94
N ALA A 227 -7.81 -1.58 13.58
CA ALA A 227 -9.25 -1.75 13.75
C ALA A 227 -10.00 -1.77 12.41
N ASN A 228 -9.55 -0.93 11.46
CA ASN A 228 -10.09 -0.88 10.10
C ASN A 228 -9.69 -2.13 9.29
N ALA A 229 -8.46 -2.64 9.45
CA ALA A 229 -8.02 -3.88 8.82
C ALA A 229 -8.86 -5.06 9.35
N TYR A 230 -9.09 -5.14 10.66
CA TYR A 230 -9.98 -6.15 11.26
C TYR A 230 -11.41 -6.07 10.69
N ALA A 231 -11.97 -4.87 10.58
CA ALA A 231 -13.28 -4.67 9.95
C ALA A 231 -13.30 -5.13 8.47
N GLY A 232 -12.19 -4.94 7.75
CA GLY A 232 -12.01 -5.47 6.40
C GLY A 232 -12.02 -7.00 6.37
N LEU A 233 -11.33 -7.66 7.30
CA LEU A 233 -11.34 -9.13 7.46
C LEU A 233 -12.77 -9.65 7.69
N GLU A 234 -13.57 -8.98 8.55
CA GLU A 234 -14.97 -9.34 8.77
C GLU A 234 -15.84 -9.19 7.51
N MET A 235 -15.45 -8.33 6.56
CA MET A 235 -16.08 -8.20 5.23
C MET A 235 -15.47 -9.15 4.19
N GLY A 236 -14.57 -10.06 4.58
CA GLY A 236 -13.94 -11.02 3.68
C GLY A 236 -12.81 -10.45 2.83
N VAL A 237 -12.31 -9.25 3.12
CA VAL A 237 -11.14 -8.68 2.43
C VAL A 237 -9.90 -9.54 2.70
N ARG A 238 -9.14 -9.83 1.64
CA ARG A 238 -7.98 -10.72 1.69
C ARG A 238 -6.68 -10.05 1.29
N THR A 239 -6.72 -8.79 0.85
CA THR A 239 -5.52 -8.07 0.41
C THR A 239 -5.43 -6.72 1.10
N PHE A 240 -4.26 -6.44 1.67
CA PHE A 240 -3.97 -5.19 2.38
C PHE A 240 -2.64 -4.61 1.90
N ASP A 241 -2.61 -3.31 1.64
CA ASP A 241 -1.37 -2.56 1.52
C ASP A 241 -0.96 -2.11 2.93
N ALA A 242 0.30 -2.30 3.29
CA ALA A 242 0.86 -1.94 4.60
C ALA A 242 2.31 -1.45 4.43
N ALA A 243 2.88 -0.87 5.45
CA ALA A 243 4.28 -0.46 5.42
C ALA A 243 5.01 -0.85 6.70
N VAL A 244 6.19 -1.44 6.54
CA VAL A 244 7.05 -1.81 7.66
C VAL A 244 7.25 -0.63 8.61
N ALA A 245 7.12 -0.89 9.90
CA ALA A 245 7.22 0.08 10.98
C ALA A 245 6.25 1.29 10.86
N GLY A 246 5.18 1.19 10.04
CA GLY A 246 4.24 2.27 9.80
C GLY A 246 4.81 3.44 8.99
N LEU A 247 5.81 3.16 8.16
CA LEU A 247 6.38 4.14 7.25
C LEU A 247 5.34 4.68 6.27
N GLY A 248 5.60 5.87 5.71
CA GLY A 248 4.77 6.47 4.68
C GLY A 248 3.64 7.33 5.23
N GLY A 249 2.58 7.47 4.44
CA GLY A 249 1.46 8.35 4.69
C GLY A 249 1.33 9.44 3.63
N CYS A 250 0.21 10.16 3.65
CA CYS A 250 -0.03 11.22 2.68
C CYS A 250 0.63 12.54 3.12
N PRO A 251 1.62 13.07 2.39
CA PRO A 251 2.26 14.34 2.75
C PRO A 251 1.27 15.52 2.72
N PHE A 252 0.20 15.41 1.95
CA PHE A 252 -0.86 16.43 1.86
C PHE A 252 -1.90 16.31 2.97
N ALA A 253 -1.84 15.28 3.81
CA ALA A 253 -2.73 15.15 4.98
C ALA A 253 -2.37 16.16 6.09
N GLY A 254 -1.17 16.74 6.08
CA GLY A 254 -0.77 17.81 6.99
C GLY A 254 -0.48 17.37 8.43
N HIS A 255 -0.32 16.09 8.68
CA HIS A 255 -0.13 15.53 10.03
C HIS A 255 1.34 15.20 10.30
N VAL A 256 2.12 16.22 10.65
CA VAL A 256 3.54 16.05 10.99
C VAL A 256 3.70 15.17 12.24
N GLY A 257 4.48 14.11 12.13
CA GLY A 257 4.79 13.19 13.25
C GLY A 257 3.71 12.14 13.56
N ALA A 258 2.60 12.12 12.82
CA ALA A 258 1.61 11.06 12.95
C ALA A 258 2.04 9.78 12.21
N ALA A 259 1.51 8.63 12.61
CA ALA A 259 1.68 7.37 11.90
C ALA A 259 1.19 7.49 10.45
N GLY A 260 1.88 6.82 9.55
CA GLY A 260 1.55 6.75 8.13
C GLY A 260 0.62 5.59 7.79
N ASN A 261 1.11 4.65 7.01
CA ASN A 261 0.38 3.42 6.69
C ASN A 261 0.16 2.56 7.94
N VAL A 262 -0.82 1.66 7.89
CA VAL A 262 -0.91 0.57 8.87
C VAL A 262 0.40 -0.22 8.87
N CYS A 263 0.92 -0.53 10.07
CA CYS A 263 2.18 -1.25 10.20
C CYS A 263 2.06 -2.68 9.69
N THR A 264 3.00 -3.12 8.87
CA THR A 264 3.02 -4.50 8.35
C THR A 264 3.13 -5.50 9.49
N GLU A 265 4.02 -5.29 10.46
CA GLU A 265 4.22 -6.18 11.61
C GLU A 265 3.02 -6.23 12.56
N ASP A 266 2.32 -5.11 12.74
CA ASP A 266 1.11 -5.06 13.57
C ASP A 266 -0.04 -5.85 12.91
N LEU A 267 -0.15 -5.75 11.57
CA LEU A 267 -1.12 -6.49 10.78
C LEU A 267 -0.81 -8.00 10.74
N VAL A 268 0.46 -8.37 10.53
CA VAL A 268 0.92 -9.77 10.58
C VAL A 268 0.64 -10.36 11.96
N PHE A 269 1.02 -9.66 13.02
CA PHE A 269 0.75 -10.10 14.40
C PHE A 269 -0.73 -10.35 14.65
N MET A 270 -1.61 -9.43 14.26
CA MET A 270 -3.06 -9.60 14.40
C MET A 270 -3.53 -10.86 13.68
N CYS A 271 -3.11 -11.05 12.43
CA CYS A 271 -3.48 -12.21 11.64
C CYS A 271 -2.98 -13.52 12.26
N ASP A 272 -1.72 -13.58 12.69
CA ASP A 272 -1.11 -14.77 13.31
C ASP A 272 -1.85 -15.16 14.59
N GLU A 273 -2.16 -14.21 15.48
CA GLU A 273 -2.90 -14.48 16.73
C GLU A 273 -4.37 -14.84 16.48
N MET A 274 -4.92 -14.53 15.31
CA MET A 274 -6.26 -14.95 14.86
C MET A 274 -6.26 -16.24 14.06
N GLY A 275 -5.09 -16.86 13.81
CA GLY A 275 -4.98 -18.07 13.00
C GLY A 275 -5.20 -17.84 11.50
N ILE A 276 -4.99 -16.62 11.03
CA ILE A 276 -5.07 -16.24 9.61
C ILE A 276 -3.65 -16.28 9.01
N GLU A 277 -3.46 -17.09 7.98
CA GLU A 277 -2.17 -17.26 7.33
C GLU A 277 -1.80 -16.01 6.52
N THR A 278 -0.59 -15.48 6.77
CA THR A 278 -0.01 -14.38 5.99
C THR A 278 1.15 -14.83 5.11
N GLY A 279 1.78 -15.96 5.46
CA GLY A 279 3.03 -16.42 4.86
C GLY A 279 4.27 -15.65 5.31
N VAL A 280 4.11 -14.66 6.21
CA VAL A 280 5.19 -13.77 6.66
C VAL A 280 5.77 -14.26 7.99
N ASN A 281 7.08 -14.28 8.09
CA ASN A 281 7.79 -14.54 9.34
C ASN A 281 7.89 -13.24 10.16
N LEU A 282 7.10 -13.16 11.23
CA LEU A 282 7.02 -11.97 12.08
C LEU A 282 8.37 -11.60 12.71
N GLU A 283 9.19 -12.57 13.14
CA GLU A 283 10.48 -12.28 13.77
C GLU A 283 11.45 -11.60 12.79
N LYS A 284 11.56 -12.12 11.56
CA LYS A 284 12.35 -11.48 10.49
C LYS A 284 11.79 -10.12 10.12
N LEU A 285 10.46 -9.97 10.10
CA LEU A 285 9.83 -8.69 9.82
C LEU A 285 10.13 -7.66 10.91
N LEU A 286 10.18 -8.05 12.18
CA LEU A 286 10.60 -7.18 13.28
C LEU A 286 12.07 -6.75 13.18
N GLU A 287 12.95 -7.60 12.63
CA GLU A 287 14.34 -7.20 12.30
C GLU A 287 14.33 -6.11 11.21
N SER A 288 13.54 -6.29 10.15
CA SER A 288 13.38 -5.30 9.09
C SER A 288 12.76 -3.98 9.60
N ALA A 289 11.83 -4.06 10.56
CA ALA A 289 11.21 -2.88 11.17
C ALA A 289 12.21 -2.08 12.04
N ARG A 290 13.08 -2.76 12.79
CA ARG A 290 14.19 -2.10 13.52
C ARG A 290 15.19 -1.44 12.56
N LEU A 291 15.52 -2.12 11.47
CA LEU A 291 16.37 -1.58 10.42
C LEU A 291 15.76 -0.32 9.81
N ALA A 292 14.44 -0.34 9.52
CA ALA A 292 13.74 0.84 9.00
C ALA A 292 13.81 2.03 9.98
N GLU A 293 13.61 1.78 11.28
CA GLU A 293 13.73 2.80 12.34
C GLU A 293 15.15 3.38 12.42
N GLU A 294 16.18 2.52 12.32
CA GLU A 294 17.59 2.94 12.28
C GLU A 294 17.89 3.80 11.03
N ILE A 295 17.42 3.37 9.85
CA ILE A 295 17.63 4.09 8.58
C ILE A 295 17.04 5.49 8.63
N VAL A 296 15.82 5.61 9.14
CA VAL A 296 15.10 6.89 9.24
C VAL A 296 15.65 7.76 10.38
N GLY A 297 16.29 7.16 11.38
CA GLY A 297 16.93 7.85 12.50
C GLY A 297 15.97 8.45 13.52
N ARG A 298 14.74 7.93 13.60
CA ARG A 298 13.73 8.34 14.60
C ARG A 298 12.81 7.16 14.96
N PRO A 299 12.19 7.17 16.14
CA PRO A 299 11.19 6.19 16.52
C PRO A 299 10.04 6.13 15.50
N LEU A 300 9.65 4.91 15.10
CA LEU A 300 8.54 4.64 14.23
C LEU A 300 7.33 4.08 15.02
N PRO A 301 6.10 4.20 14.49
CA PRO A 301 4.89 3.97 15.29
C PRO A 301 4.58 2.49 15.58
N GLY A 302 5.21 1.50 14.92
CA GLY A 302 4.93 0.09 15.06
C GLY A 302 4.78 -0.36 16.52
N SER A 303 3.61 -0.89 16.87
CA SER A 303 3.33 -1.35 18.24
C SER A 303 4.05 -2.66 18.55
N VAL A 304 4.02 -3.60 17.61
CA VAL A 304 4.67 -4.91 17.75
C VAL A 304 6.19 -4.79 17.61
N LEU A 305 6.69 -3.77 16.89
CA LEU A 305 8.11 -3.42 16.91
C LEU A 305 8.63 -3.19 18.34
N LYS A 306 7.82 -2.59 19.20
CA LYS A 306 8.17 -2.28 20.61
C LYS A 306 7.80 -3.39 21.56
N GLY A 307 6.62 -4.01 21.39
CA GLY A 307 6.09 -5.05 22.25
C GLY A 307 6.67 -6.43 22.00
N GLY A 308 7.19 -6.70 20.80
CA GLY A 308 7.64 -8.02 20.34
C GLY A 308 6.49 -8.99 20.06
N SER A 309 6.82 -10.20 19.61
CA SER A 309 5.84 -11.23 19.33
C SER A 309 5.43 -12.01 20.59
N LEU A 310 4.19 -12.46 20.65
CA LEU A 310 3.74 -13.38 21.71
C LEU A 310 4.35 -14.77 21.56
N ARG A 311 4.73 -15.18 20.36
CA ARG A 311 5.41 -16.45 20.12
C ARG A 311 6.75 -16.50 20.87
N ALA A 312 7.61 -15.48 20.68
CA ALA A 312 8.89 -15.40 21.37
C ALA A 312 8.72 -15.38 22.90
N LEU A 313 7.66 -14.73 23.41
CA LEU A 313 7.35 -14.73 24.84
C LEU A 313 6.91 -16.12 25.33
N ARG A 314 6.03 -16.81 24.59
CA ARG A 314 5.60 -18.19 24.91
C ARG A 314 6.78 -19.14 24.95
N ASP A 315 7.71 -19.07 24.01
CA ASP A 315 8.91 -19.90 23.97
C ASP A 315 9.82 -19.63 25.17
N LYS A 316 10.02 -18.38 25.55
CA LYS A 316 10.73 -18.01 26.79
C LYS A 316 10.11 -18.61 28.06
N ILE A 317 8.79 -18.50 28.18
CA ILE A 317 8.07 -19.05 29.34
C ILE A 317 8.16 -20.57 29.38
N ALA A 318 8.05 -21.24 28.23
CA ALA A 318 8.18 -22.68 28.14
C ALA A 318 9.59 -23.14 28.57
N THR A 319 10.63 -22.48 28.08
CA THR A 319 12.04 -22.79 28.45
C THR A 319 12.27 -22.58 29.96
N ALA A 320 11.75 -21.48 30.53
CA ALA A 320 11.90 -21.19 31.97
C ALA A 320 11.15 -22.19 32.88
N LYS A 321 10.07 -22.80 32.37
CA LYS A 321 9.35 -23.87 33.13
C LYS A 321 10.00 -25.24 33.02
N ALA A 322 10.87 -25.45 32.04
CA ALA A 322 11.60 -26.71 31.84
C ALA A 322 12.98 -26.74 32.53
N ALA A 323 13.46 -25.57 32.98
CA ALA A 323 14.70 -25.41 33.78
C ALA A 323 14.40 -25.45 35.28
#